data_67d6b34b346e0c589367fac673e89614
#
_entry.id   67d6b34b346e0c589367fac673e89614
#
_cell.length_a   1.000
_cell.length_b   1.000
_cell.length_c   1.000
_cell.angle_alpha   90.00
_cell.angle_beta   90.00
_cell.angle_gamma   90.00
#
_symmetry.space_group_name_H-M   'P 1'
#
loop_
_entity.id
_entity.type
_entity.pdbx_description
1 polymer ?
#
loop_
_entity_poly.entity_id
_entity_poly.type
_entity_poly.pdbx_seq_one_letter_code
_entity_poly.pdbx_strand_id
1 'polypeptide(L)'
;MSKSSEQHQSNSRLGALGESLVQTFLLEYCDWCYTTQDKHPADLLVELGSAKYTVQVKTRKETKEGKYVFAHEPSRAKSEVYRHYHCDIYAFVFVGARGKRIKFQPNNTSQNYFTFTNKQITDTLEIDSLQETLEALSSVPKINKL
;
A
#
# COMPACT_ATOMS: atom_id res chain seq x y z
N MET A 1 23.54 5.01 -17.46
CA MET A 1 23.38 4.88 -17.54
C MET A 1 22.62 4.41 -17.27
N SER A 2 22.44 4.05 -17.00
CA SER A 2 21.66 3.74 -17.06
C SER A 2 21.02 2.84 -16.40
N LYS A 3 20.85 2.90 -15.38
CA LYS A 3 20.01 2.24 -14.92
C LYS A 3 19.09 2.26 -15.84
N SER A 4 19.04 2.03 -16.47
CA SER A 4 18.58 1.94 -17.57
C SER A 4 17.13 1.87 -17.73
N SER A 5 16.67 1.84 -18.94
CA SER A 5 15.26 1.70 -19.19
C SER A 5 14.77 0.37 -18.67
N GLU A 6 15.63 -0.64 -18.64
CA GLU A 6 15.25 -1.93 -18.11
C GLU A 6 14.90 -1.85 -16.63
N GLN A 7 15.68 -1.09 -15.87
CA GLN A 7 15.43 -0.94 -14.44
C GLN A 7 14.13 -0.19 -14.22
N HIS A 8 13.88 0.84 -15.01
CA HIS A 8 12.65 1.60 -14.88
C HIS A 8 11.44 0.75 -15.27
N GLN A 9 11.56 -0.06 -16.31
CA GLN A 9 10.47 -0.93 -16.69
C GLN A 9 10.17 -1.94 -15.60
N SER A 10 11.20 -2.50 -14.99
CA SER A 10 11.02 -3.46 -13.93
C SER A 10 10.32 -2.82 -12.73
N ASN A 11 10.69 -1.60 -12.37
CA ASN A 11 10.06 -0.90 -11.27
C ASN A 11 8.60 -0.56 -11.58
N SER A 12 8.31 -0.17 -12.79
CA SER A 12 6.94 0.14 -13.19
C SER A 12 6.06 -1.11 -13.16
N ARG A 13 6.60 -2.23 -13.61
CA ARG A 13 5.84 -3.47 -13.58
C ARG A 13 5.60 -3.92 -12.15
N LEU A 14 6.58 -3.76 -11.28
CA LEU A 14 6.43 -4.12 -9.89
C LEU A 14 5.34 -3.27 -9.23
N GLY A 15 5.33 -1.98 -9.51
CA GLY A 15 4.29 -1.09 -9.01
C GLY A 15 2.91 -1.48 -9.49
N ALA A 16 2.77 -1.79 -10.78
CA ALA A 16 1.50 -2.19 -11.33
C ALA A 16 1.02 -3.51 -10.71
N LEU A 17 1.94 -4.44 -10.48
CA LEU A 17 1.59 -5.69 -9.83
C LEU A 17 1.04 -5.42 -8.43
N GLY A 18 1.71 -4.58 -7.67
CA GLY A 18 1.26 -4.27 -6.32
C GLY A 18 -0.11 -3.63 -6.30
N GLU A 19 -0.36 -2.66 -7.18
CA GLU A 19 -1.67 -2.01 -7.23
C GLU A 19 -2.76 -3.01 -7.59
N SER A 20 -2.47 -3.90 -8.52
CA SER A 20 -3.43 -4.91 -8.94
C SER A 20 -3.76 -5.88 -7.79
N LEU A 21 -2.74 -6.28 -7.04
CA LEU A 21 -2.95 -7.18 -5.91
C LEU A 21 -3.80 -6.52 -4.84
N VAL A 22 -3.52 -5.27 -4.53
CA VAL A 22 -4.26 -4.56 -3.49
C VAL A 22 -5.71 -4.34 -3.93
N GLN A 23 -5.93 -3.96 -5.18
CA GLN A 23 -7.28 -3.76 -5.67
C GLN A 23 -8.08 -5.06 -5.62
N THR A 24 -7.47 -6.15 -6.04
CA THR A 24 -8.13 -7.45 -6.01
C THR A 24 -8.52 -7.82 -4.57
N PHE A 25 -7.61 -7.62 -3.63
CA PHE A 25 -7.89 -7.92 -2.24
C PHE A 25 -9.03 -7.05 -1.70
N LEU A 26 -8.97 -5.76 -1.97
CA LEU A 26 -9.98 -4.84 -1.45
C LEU A 26 -11.35 -5.10 -2.08
N LEU A 27 -11.40 -5.51 -3.33
CA LEU A 27 -12.67 -5.88 -3.94
C LEU A 27 -13.28 -7.13 -3.29
N GLU A 28 -12.44 -7.97 -2.69
CA GLU A 28 -12.95 -9.17 -2.03
C GLU A 28 -13.52 -8.87 -0.66
N TYR A 29 -13.01 -7.86 0.03
CA TYR A 29 -13.37 -7.61 1.43
C TYR A 29 -14.10 -6.29 1.68
N CYS A 30 -14.15 -5.41 0.70
CA CYS A 30 -14.82 -4.13 0.85
C CYS A 30 -15.89 -4.00 -0.22
N ASP A 31 -16.69 -2.95 -0.13
CA ASP A 31 -17.82 -2.81 -1.06
C ASP A 31 -17.37 -2.50 -2.47
N TRP A 32 -16.36 -1.70 -2.62
CA TRP A 32 -15.85 -1.38 -3.94
C TRP A 32 -14.43 -0.80 -3.85
N CYS A 33 -13.69 -0.89 -4.92
CA CYS A 33 -12.35 -0.32 -4.99
C CYS A 33 -12.09 0.16 -6.41
N TYR A 34 -11.82 1.46 -6.53
CA TYR A 34 -11.59 2.11 -7.82
C TYR A 34 -10.13 2.43 -8.00
N THR A 35 -9.67 2.47 -9.25
CA THR A 35 -8.37 3.08 -9.52
C THR A 35 -8.58 4.57 -9.67
N THR A 36 -7.58 5.36 -9.31
CA THR A 36 -7.67 6.80 -9.46
C THR A 36 -7.11 7.20 -10.81
N GLN A 37 -7.29 8.47 -11.14
CA GLN A 37 -6.78 8.99 -12.41
C GLN A 37 -5.28 9.21 -12.33
N ASP A 38 -4.64 9.27 -13.47
CA ASP A 38 -3.24 9.60 -13.53
C ASP A 38 -2.94 10.88 -12.77
N LYS A 39 -1.83 10.92 -12.11
CA LYS A 39 -1.37 12.08 -11.34
C LYS A 39 -2.16 12.32 -10.08
N HIS A 40 -3.13 11.51 -9.76
CA HIS A 40 -3.78 11.61 -8.47
C HIS A 40 -2.76 11.16 -7.39
N PRO A 41 -2.71 11.82 -6.26
CA PRO A 41 -1.72 11.46 -5.23
C PRO A 41 -1.88 10.06 -4.67
N ALA A 42 -3.09 9.54 -4.63
CA ALA A 42 -3.32 8.18 -4.16
C ALA A 42 -3.58 7.27 -5.35
N ASP A 43 -3.35 5.99 -5.17
CA ASP A 43 -3.51 5.03 -6.25
C ASP A 43 -4.91 4.44 -6.35
N LEU A 44 -5.57 4.26 -5.23
CA LEU A 44 -6.88 3.61 -5.20
C LEU A 44 -7.82 4.34 -4.26
N LEU A 45 -9.12 4.15 -4.49
CA LEU A 45 -10.16 4.64 -3.60
C LEU A 45 -11.01 3.45 -3.21
N VAL A 46 -11.18 3.20 -1.92
CA VAL A 46 -11.96 2.07 -1.44
C VAL A 46 -13.21 2.57 -0.71
N GLU A 47 -14.30 1.83 -0.90
CA GLU A 47 -15.57 2.13 -0.22
C GLU A 47 -15.93 0.99 0.71
N LEU A 48 -16.34 1.33 1.91
CA LEU A 48 -16.84 0.36 2.87
C LEU A 48 -17.95 1.03 3.69
N GLY A 49 -19.18 0.53 3.50
CA GLY A 49 -20.33 1.18 4.08
C GLY A 49 -20.48 2.56 3.46
N SER A 50 -20.63 3.57 4.28
CA SER A 50 -20.71 4.93 3.78
C SER A 50 -19.35 5.62 3.78
N ALA A 51 -18.31 4.93 4.20
CA ALA A 51 -16.98 5.52 4.29
C ALA A 51 -16.19 5.30 3.00
N LYS A 52 -15.36 6.27 2.68
CA LYS A 52 -14.47 6.17 1.53
C LYS A 52 -13.07 6.55 1.97
N TYR A 53 -12.10 5.77 1.54
CA TYR A 53 -10.71 6.01 1.91
C TYR A 53 -9.81 5.94 0.70
N THR A 54 -8.79 6.78 0.67
CA THR A 54 -7.80 6.74 -0.40
C THR A 54 -6.65 5.86 0.05
N VAL A 55 -6.07 5.13 -0.90
CA VAL A 55 -5.02 4.15 -0.62
C VAL A 55 -3.82 4.41 -1.50
N GLN A 56 -2.65 4.49 -0.88
CA GLN A 56 -1.39 4.60 -1.59
C GLN A 56 -0.71 3.24 -1.52
N VAL A 57 -0.38 2.67 -2.65
CA VAL A 57 0.25 1.35 -2.70
C VAL A 57 1.75 1.51 -2.89
N LYS A 58 2.52 0.82 -2.08
CA LYS A 58 3.97 0.81 -2.18
C LYS A 58 4.41 -0.63 -2.27
N THR A 59 5.18 -0.98 -3.29
CA THR A 59 5.60 -2.36 -3.53
C THR A 59 7.11 -2.47 -3.49
N ARG A 60 7.64 -3.42 -2.76
CA ARG A 60 9.08 -3.63 -2.69
C ARG A 60 9.40 -5.11 -2.68
N LYS A 61 10.53 -5.43 -3.26
CA LYS A 61 11.06 -6.78 -3.20
C LYS A 61 11.90 -6.93 -1.94
N GLU A 62 12.05 -8.16 -1.51
CA GLU A 62 12.89 -8.48 -0.38
C GLU A 62 14.34 -8.14 -0.70
N THR A 63 15.06 -7.52 0.24
CA THR A 63 16.46 -7.21 0.05
C THR A 63 17.28 -8.46 0.35
N LYS A 64 18.59 -8.38 0.09
CA LYS A 64 19.48 -9.49 0.38
C LYS A 64 19.50 -9.80 1.87
N GLU A 65 19.23 -8.82 2.69
CA GLU A 65 19.21 -9.02 4.14
C GLU A 65 17.86 -9.53 4.63
N GLY A 66 16.94 -9.81 3.74
CA GLY A 66 15.64 -10.34 4.15
C GLY A 66 14.68 -9.28 4.66
N LYS A 67 14.80 -8.07 4.18
CA LYS A 67 13.96 -6.97 4.63
C LYS A 67 13.19 -6.36 3.48
N TYR A 68 12.15 -5.61 3.84
CA TYR A 68 11.39 -4.83 2.87
C TYR A 68 11.47 -3.38 3.34
N VAL A 69 12.04 -2.51 2.52
CA VAL A 69 12.31 -1.12 2.91
C VAL A 69 11.48 -0.19 2.05
N PHE A 70 10.64 0.59 2.71
CA PHE A 70 9.78 1.55 2.05
C PHE A 70 10.16 2.95 2.55
N ALA A 71 10.54 3.81 1.63
CA ALA A 71 10.91 5.16 1.97
C ALA A 71 10.06 6.13 1.18
N HIS A 72 9.55 7.13 1.86
CA HIS A 72 8.93 8.20 1.14
C HIS A 72 10.05 9.03 0.60
N GLU A 73 9.97 9.40 -0.64
CA GLU A 73 10.98 10.23 -1.20
C GLU A 73 10.64 11.62 -0.91
N PRO A 74 11.29 12.24 -0.01
CA PRO A 74 10.98 13.60 0.33
C PRO A 74 11.41 14.52 -0.73
N SER A 75 12.15 14.09 -1.62
CA SER A 75 12.79 14.89 -2.40
C SER A 75 12.06 15.83 -3.17
N ARG A 76 11.40 15.80 -3.82
CA ARG A 76 10.81 16.73 -4.68
C ARG A 76 10.04 17.63 -3.84
N ALA A 77 10.69 18.54 -3.28
CA ALA A 77 10.12 19.43 -2.36
C ALA A 77 8.82 20.01 -2.76
N LYS A 78 8.64 20.33 -3.96
CA LYS A 78 7.39 20.95 -4.32
C LYS A 78 6.24 20.04 -4.09
N SER A 79 6.44 18.80 -3.88
CA SER A 79 5.34 17.93 -3.66
C SER A 79 5.21 17.60 -2.20
N GLU A 80 5.90 18.31 -1.36
CA GLU A 80 5.82 18.04 0.04
C GLU A 80 4.39 18.02 0.54
N VAL A 81 3.56 18.87 0.02
CA VAL A 81 2.18 18.93 0.41
C VAL A 81 1.47 17.62 0.10
N TYR A 82 1.92 16.91 -0.93
CA TYR A 82 1.26 15.69 -1.28
C TYR A 82 1.70 14.50 -0.47
N ARG A 83 2.87 14.48 0.02
CA ARG A 83 3.41 13.29 0.62
C ARG A 83 2.61 12.66 1.69
N HIS A 84 2.09 13.43 2.57
CA HIS A 84 1.47 12.87 3.76
C HIS A 84 -0.01 13.05 3.80
N TYR A 85 -0.56 13.84 2.89
CA TYR A 85 -1.91 14.26 3.08
C TYR A 85 -2.90 13.78 2.07
N HIS A 86 -2.47 13.00 1.14
CA HIS A 86 -3.37 12.62 0.06
C HIS A 86 -3.68 11.15 0.04
N CYS A 87 -3.50 10.48 1.16
CA CYS A 87 -4.04 9.14 1.31
C CYS A 87 -4.37 8.88 2.76
N ASP A 88 -5.36 8.05 2.96
CA ASP A 88 -5.77 7.65 4.29
C ASP A 88 -5.08 6.38 4.72
N ILE A 89 -4.75 5.54 3.78
CA ILE A 89 -4.22 4.21 4.03
C ILE A 89 -2.99 3.95 3.18
N TYR A 90 -1.99 3.35 3.78
CA TYR A 90 -0.88 2.78 3.03
C TYR A 90 -1.11 1.30 2.89
N ALA A 91 -0.86 0.76 1.70
CA ALA A 91 -0.85 -0.67 1.46
C ALA A 91 0.57 -1.03 1.05
N PHE A 92 1.29 -1.69 1.94
CA PHE A 92 2.66 -2.11 1.67
C PHE A 92 2.62 -3.52 1.10
N VAL A 93 3.14 -3.69 -0.11
CA VAL A 93 3.14 -4.98 -0.78
C VAL A 93 4.55 -5.55 -0.74
N PHE A 94 4.66 -6.74 -0.17
CA PHE A 94 5.94 -7.44 -0.03
C PHE A 94 6.02 -8.52 -1.09
N VAL A 95 7.12 -8.56 -1.82
CA VAL A 95 7.34 -9.59 -2.83
C VAL A 95 8.65 -10.30 -2.48
N GLY A 96 8.56 -11.47 -1.91
CA GLY A 96 9.76 -12.15 -1.44
C GLY A 96 9.50 -13.58 -1.00
N ALA A 97 10.26 -14.01 0.00
CA ALA A 97 10.24 -15.40 0.45
C ALA A 97 8.86 -15.88 0.89
N ARG A 98 8.05 -15.00 1.43
CA ARG A 98 6.71 -15.38 1.86
C ARG A 98 5.67 -15.14 0.78
N GLY A 99 6.10 -14.98 -0.46
CA GLY A 99 5.20 -14.75 -1.58
C GLY A 99 4.87 -13.30 -1.74
N LYS A 100 3.68 -13.02 -2.21
CA LYS A 100 3.21 -11.65 -2.39
C LYS A 100 2.20 -11.38 -1.31
N ARG A 101 2.54 -10.48 -0.41
CA ARG A 101 1.73 -10.23 0.78
C ARG A 101 1.47 -8.73 0.94
N ILE A 102 0.41 -8.38 1.63
CA ILE A 102 -0.01 -6.99 1.79
C ILE A 102 -0.20 -6.67 3.26
N LYS A 103 0.37 -5.55 3.70
CA LYS A 103 0.10 -5.03 5.03
C LYS A 103 -0.54 -3.65 4.89
N PHE A 104 -1.72 -3.48 5.45
CA PHE A 104 -2.39 -2.18 5.45
C PHE A 104 -2.02 -1.41 6.71
N GLN A 105 -1.98 -0.10 6.63
CA GLN A 105 -1.61 0.73 7.75
C GLN A 105 -2.23 2.11 7.58
N PRO A 106 -2.77 2.72 8.63
CA PRO A 106 -3.33 4.05 8.49
C PRO A 106 -2.22 5.07 8.30
N ASN A 107 -2.51 6.10 7.54
CA ASN A 107 -1.53 7.17 7.34
C ASN A 107 -1.73 8.19 8.45
N ASN A 108 -1.34 7.82 9.66
CA ASN A 108 -1.53 8.68 10.82
C ASN A 108 -0.20 9.01 11.49
N THR A 109 0.88 8.99 10.72
CA THR A 109 2.20 9.26 11.27
C THR A 109 2.98 10.10 10.28
N SER A 110 3.95 10.83 10.76
CA SER A 110 4.84 11.57 9.88
C SER A 110 6.07 10.75 9.51
N GLN A 111 6.06 9.48 9.85
CA GLN A 111 7.21 8.62 9.55
C GLN A 111 7.42 8.51 8.05
N ASN A 112 8.66 8.64 7.64
CA ASN A 112 9.01 8.57 6.21
C ASN A 112 9.69 7.28 5.81
N TYR A 113 9.90 6.38 6.74
CA TYR A 113 10.71 5.21 6.48
C TYR A 113 10.09 4.03 7.21
N PHE A 114 9.82 2.97 6.51
CA PHE A 114 9.23 1.78 7.10
C PHE A 114 10.06 0.58 6.70
N THR A 115 10.40 -0.26 7.63
CA THR A 115 11.15 -1.48 7.37
C THR A 115 10.43 -2.64 7.99
N PHE A 116 10.24 -3.69 7.22
CA PHE A 116 9.57 -4.89 7.67
C PHE A 116 10.42 -6.12 7.36
N THR A 117 10.22 -7.19 8.11
CA THR A 117 10.92 -8.44 7.86
C THR A 117 9.91 -9.55 7.66
N ASN A 118 10.36 -10.69 7.18
CA ASN A 118 9.45 -11.82 6.97
C ASN A 118 8.83 -12.32 8.27
N LYS A 119 9.45 -12.05 9.40
CA LYS A 119 8.86 -12.45 10.67
C LYS A 119 7.56 -11.74 10.96
N GLN A 120 7.34 -10.59 10.37
CA GLN A 120 6.12 -9.83 10.59
C GLN A 120 5.01 -10.24 9.65
N ILE A 121 5.27 -11.16 8.72
CA ILE A 121 4.27 -11.59 7.76
C ILE A 121 3.63 -12.85 8.29
N THR A 122 2.50 -12.67 8.97
CA THR A 122 1.75 -13.80 9.53
C THR A 122 0.78 -14.34 8.48
N ASP A 123 0.15 -15.47 8.76
CA ASP A 123 -0.78 -16.06 7.82
C ASP A 123 -1.99 -15.20 7.54
N THR A 124 -2.41 -14.38 8.49
CA THR A 124 -3.60 -13.55 8.34
C THR A 124 -3.26 -12.07 8.24
N LEU A 125 -2.05 -11.75 7.83
CA LEU A 125 -1.59 -10.37 7.80
C LEU A 125 -2.55 -9.43 7.10
N GLU A 126 -3.04 -9.80 5.94
CA GLU A 126 -3.87 -8.91 5.13
C GLU A 126 -5.17 -8.54 5.84
N ILE A 127 -5.87 -9.54 6.32
CA ILE A 127 -7.15 -9.32 6.98
C ILE A 127 -6.95 -8.55 8.28
N ASP A 128 -5.99 -8.97 9.08
CA ASP A 128 -5.79 -8.35 10.37
C ASP A 128 -5.36 -6.90 10.22
N SER A 129 -4.43 -6.64 9.32
CA SER A 129 -3.95 -5.27 9.16
C SER A 129 -5.02 -4.37 8.54
N LEU A 130 -5.85 -4.90 7.65
CA LEU A 130 -6.92 -4.10 7.08
C LEU A 130 -7.95 -3.74 8.16
N GLN A 131 -8.34 -4.72 8.96
CA GLN A 131 -9.32 -4.47 10.03
C GLN A 131 -8.77 -3.45 11.02
N GLU A 132 -7.52 -3.61 11.43
CA GLU A 132 -6.91 -2.68 12.37
C GLU A 132 -6.84 -1.27 11.79
N THR A 133 -6.52 -1.17 10.50
CA THR A 133 -6.42 0.11 9.83
C THR A 133 -7.76 0.82 9.80
N LEU A 134 -8.80 0.10 9.43
CA LEU A 134 -10.14 0.70 9.36
C LEU A 134 -10.62 1.11 10.73
N GLU A 135 -10.33 0.31 11.74
CA GLU A 135 -10.72 0.67 13.11
C GLU A 135 -9.98 1.92 13.59
N ALA A 136 -8.73 2.07 13.18
CA ALA A 136 -7.95 3.23 13.57
C ALA A 136 -8.45 4.51 12.89
N LEU A 137 -9.00 4.40 11.70
CA LEU A 137 -9.44 5.58 10.97
C LEU A 137 -10.79 6.09 11.42
N SER A 138 -11.65 5.22 11.87
CA SER A 138 -12.93 5.64 12.41
C SER A 138 -13.67 4.39 12.86
N SER A 139 -14.87 4.57 13.37
CA SER A 139 -15.63 3.41 13.73
C SER A 139 -16.31 2.91 12.47
N VAL A 140 -15.77 1.93 11.88
CA VAL A 140 -16.31 1.39 10.65
C VAL A 140 -16.86 0.02 10.86
N PRO A 141 -17.77 -0.41 10.02
CA PRO A 141 -18.32 -1.75 10.11
C PRO A 141 -17.23 -2.77 9.88
N LYS A 142 -17.48 -3.98 10.31
CA LYS A 142 -16.54 -5.04 10.08
C LYS A 142 -16.49 -5.34 8.60
N ILE A 143 -15.31 -5.74 8.13
CA ILE A 143 -15.18 -6.16 6.75
C ILE A 143 -15.78 -7.54 6.61
N ASN A 144 -16.34 -7.81 5.47
CA ASN A 144 -16.97 -9.10 5.19
C ASN A 144 -16.46 -9.60 3.87
N LYS A 145 -16.09 -10.87 3.85
CA LYS A 145 -15.58 -11.44 2.62
C LYS A 145 -16.72 -11.61 1.63
N LEU A 146 -16.42 -11.32 0.41
CA LEU A 146 -17.39 -11.43 -0.69
C LEU A 146 -17.95 -12.84 -0.89
#